data_8537df274d4a9e2d328c5e7235d2bea2
#
_entry.id   8537df274d4a9e2d328c5e7235d2bea2
#
_cell.length_a   1.000
_cell.length_b   1.000
_cell.length_c   1.000
_cell.angle_alpha   90.00
_cell.angle_beta   90.00
_cell.angle_gamma   90.00
#
_symmetry.space_group_name_H-M   'P 1'
#
loop_
_entity.id
_entity.type
_entity.pdbx_description
1 polymer ?
#
loop_
_entity_poly.entity_id
_entity_poly.type
_entity_poly.pdbx_seq_one_letter_code
_entity_poly.pdbx_strand_id
1 'polypeptide(L)'
;MDMHERIRDLRKNHLKMSQEVFGKHLGVSRAVIKNIELNCLARPDQKLSLIKLMCREFNVNEEWILNGNGPMYKESEDFSLDRFAHDHGMTPIELDIMKTYFELDPAIRKTVIEHFKCKLYINATPEKKR
;
A
#
# COMPACT_ATOMS: atom_id res chain seq x y z
N MET A 1 -14.97 9.45 19.10
CA MET A 1 -15.50 8.93 17.83
C MET A 1 -15.67 7.43 17.94
N ASP A 2 -16.85 6.93 17.66
CA ASP A 2 -17.13 5.50 17.70
C ASP A 2 -16.57 4.80 16.47
N MET A 3 -16.51 3.47 16.53
CA MET A 3 -15.98 2.67 15.43
C MET A 3 -16.69 2.95 14.11
N HIS A 4 -18.02 2.97 14.12
CA HIS A 4 -18.79 3.22 12.90
C HIS A 4 -18.56 4.64 12.36
N GLU A 5 -18.32 5.59 13.22
CA GLU A 5 -17.99 6.96 12.80
C GLU A 5 -16.58 7.03 12.20
N ARG A 6 -15.64 6.24 12.73
CA ARG A 6 -14.29 6.17 12.17
C ARG A 6 -14.31 5.57 10.77
N ILE A 7 -15.14 4.56 10.54
CA ILE A 7 -15.29 3.95 9.21
C ILE A 7 -15.82 4.99 8.22
N ARG A 8 -16.82 5.75 8.62
CA ARG A 8 -17.39 6.81 7.79
C ARG A 8 -16.35 7.89 7.51
N ASP A 9 -15.60 8.29 8.52
CA ASP A 9 -14.56 9.30 8.37
C ASP A 9 -13.47 8.83 7.39
N LEU A 10 -13.05 7.59 7.52
CA LEU A 10 -12.08 6.99 6.61
C LEU A 10 -12.59 7.07 5.17
N ARG A 11 -13.78 6.58 4.93
CA ARG A 11 -14.36 6.55 3.58
C ARG A 11 -14.52 7.95 2.99
N LYS A 12 -15.15 8.84 3.74
CA LYS A 12 -15.57 10.14 3.22
C LYS A 12 -14.44 11.15 3.15
N ASN A 13 -13.66 11.24 4.22
CA ASN A 13 -12.68 12.33 4.38
C ASN A 13 -11.27 11.96 3.94
N HIS A 14 -10.91 10.69 4.03
CA HIS A 14 -9.56 10.23 3.70
C HIS A 14 -9.48 9.53 2.36
N LEU A 15 -10.38 8.59 2.11
CA LEU A 15 -10.41 7.87 0.84
C LEU A 15 -11.23 8.60 -0.22
N LYS A 16 -12.12 9.50 0.21
CA LYS A 16 -12.97 10.31 -0.66
C LYS A 16 -13.78 9.45 -1.63
N MET A 17 -14.36 8.40 -1.11
CA MET A 17 -15.19 7.46 -1.88
C MET A 17 -16.65 7.56 -1.47
N SER A 18 -17.55 7.29 -2.42
CA SER A 18 -18.96 7.09 -2.12
C SER A 18 -19.14 5.73 -1.43
N GLN A 19 -20.30 5.54 -0.81
CA GLN A 19 -20.62 4.23 -0.21
C GLN A 19 -20.61 3.12 -1.25
N GLU A 20 -21.09 3.43 -2.46
CA GLU A 20 -21.10 2.46 -3.56
C GLU A 20 -19.69 2.04 -3.97
N VAL A 21 -18.81 3.01 -4.20
CA VAL A 21 -17.43 2.73 -4.61
C VAL A 21 -16.68 1.98 -3.51
N PHE A 22 -16.86 2.41 -2.27
CA PHE A 22 -16.24 1.76 -1.11
C PHE A 22 -16.70 0.30 -1.02
N GLY A 23 -17.99 0.07 -1.21
CA GLY A 23 -18.55 -1.28 -1.22
C GLY A 23 -17.98 -2.14 -2.34
N LYS A 24 -17.78 -1.58 -3.52
CA LYS A 24 -17.19 -2.32 -4.65
C LYS A 24 -15.78 -2.81 -4.32
N HIS A 25 -14.98 -1.98 -3.66
CA HIS A 25 -13.64 -2.40 -3.24
C HIS A 25 -13.68 -3.56 -2.26
N LEU A 26 -14.74 -3.64 -1.47
CA LEU A 26 -14.87 -4.67 -0.43
C LEU A 26 -15.73 -5.86 -0.88
N GLY A 27 -16.29 -5.80 -2.09
CA GLY A 27 -17.15 -6.87 -2.60
C GLY A 27 -18.53 -6.93 -1.94
N VAL A 28 -19.02 -5.80 -1.43
CA VAL A 28 -20.33 -5.73 -0.78
C VAL A 28 -21.15 -4.60 -1.39
N SER A 29 -22.47 -4.62 -1.14
CA SER A 29 -23.36 -3.61 -1.65
C SER A 29 -23.27 -2.31 -0.86
N ARG A 30 -23.75 -1.23 -1.47
CA ARG A 30 -23.88 0.06 -0.82
C ARG A 30 -24.68 -0.04 0.49
N ALA A 31 -25.74 -0.86 0.50
CA ALA A 31 -26.58 -1.02 1.67
C ALA A 31 -25.80 -1.58 2.87
N VAL A 32 -24.87 -2.49 2.62
CA VAL A 32 -24.03 -3.05 3.68
C VAL A 32 -23.12 -1.94 4.27
N ILE A 33 -22.54 -1.12 3.42
CA ILE A 33 -21.71 0.00 3.88
C ILE A 33 -22.54 1.00 4.70
N LYS A 34 -23.71 1.34 4.20
CA LYS A 34 -24.62 2.23 4.93
C LYS A 34 -24.93 1.67 6.32
N ASN A 35 -25.24 0.38 6.40
CA ASN A 35 -25.62 -0.25 7.66
C ASN A 35 -24.46 -0.29 8.65
N ILE A 36 -23.24 -0.56 8.19
CA ILE A 36 -22.09 -0.56 9.10
C ILE A 36 -21.78 0.84 9.61
N GLU A 37 -21.93 1.86 8.76
CA GLU A 37 -21.68 3.25 9.17
C GLU A 37 -22.74 3.76 10.14
N LEU A 38 -23.95 3.22 10.08
CA LEU A 38 -25.04 3.55 11.01
C LEU A 38 -25.08 2.62 12.23
N ASN A 39 -24.13 1.70 12.33
CA ASN A 39 -24.09 0.68 13.39
C ASN A 39 -25.34 -0.18 13.42
N CYS A 40 -25.89 -0.48 12.24
CA CYS A 40 -27.13 -1.26 12.09
C CYS A 40 -26.88 -2.67 11.56
N LEU A 41 -25.62 -3.10 11.44
CA LEU A 41 -25.32 -4.43 10.95
C LEU A 41 -25.64 -5.45 12.02
N ALA A 42 -26.53 -6.41 11.67
CA ALA A 42 -27.10 -7.33 12.67
C ALA A 42 -26.13 -8.43 13.12
N ARG A 43 -25.15 -8.79 12.28
CA ARG A 43 -24.23 -9.88 12.60
C ARG A 43 -22.86 -9.37 13.00
N PRO A 44 -22.43 -9.62 14.26
CA PRO A 44 -21.11 -9.19 14.72
C PRO A 44 -19.96 -9.82 13.92
N ASP A 45 -20.11 -11.09 13.53
CA ASP A 45 -19.10 -11.79 12.73
C ASP A 45 -18.93 -11.18 11.35
N GLN A 46 -20.02 -10.82 10.68
CA GLN A 46 -19.98 -10.13 9.39
C GLN A 46 -19.32 -8.77 9.52
N LYS A 47 -19.64 -8.04 10.59
CA LYS A 47 -19.06 -6.73 10.87
C LYS A 47 -17.55 -6.82 11.04
N LEU A 48 -17.08 -7.77 11.82
CA LEU A 48 -15.66 -7.97 12.07
C LEU A 48 -14.92 -8.39 10.79
N SER A 49 -15.50 -9.29 10.02
CA SER A 49 -14.92 -9.72 8.74
C SER A 49 -14.79 -8.56 7.77
N LEU A 50 -15.79 -7.71 7.71
CA LEU A 50 -15.79 -6.54 6.84
C LEU A 50 -14.71 -5.53 7.27
N ILE A 51 -14.56 -5.33 8.58
CA ILE A 51 -13.52 -4.44 9.11
C ILE A 51 -12.13 -4.97 8.78
N LYS A 52 -11.90 -6.26 8.93
CA LYS A 52 -10.62 -6.88 8.57
C LYS A 52 -10.32 -6.72 7.09
N LEU A 53 -11.33 -6.85 6.25
CA LEU A 53 -11.20 -6.66 4.82
C LEU A 53 -10.85 -5.20 4.49
N MET A 54 -11.49 -4.23 5.15
CA MET A 54 -11.15 -2.82 5.00
C MET A 54 -9.69 -2.55 5.35
N CYS A 55 -9.22 -3.12 6.46
CA CYS A 55 -7.85 -2.92 6.90
C CYS A 55 -6.85 -3.49 5.90
N ARG A 56 -7.17 -4.61 5.28
CA ARG A 56 -6.32 -5.23 4.28
C ARG A 56 -6.32 -4.45 2.97
N GLU A 57 -7.51 -4.07 2.51
CA GLU A 57 -7.68 -3.40 1.22
C GLU A 57 -7.07 -2.00 1.21
N PHE A 58 -7.23 -1.25 2.28
CA PHE A 58 -6.81 0.15 2.36
C PHE A 58 -5.60 0.37 3.26
N ASN A 59 -4.98 -0.68 3.73
CA ASN A 59 -3.81 -0.62 4.61
C ASN A 59 -4.07 0.19 5.89
N VAL A 60 -5.22 -0.04 6.50
CA VAL A 60 -5.67 0.66 7.69
C VAL A 60 -5.31 -0.13 8.94
N ASN A 61 -4.96 0.59 9.99
CA ASN A 61 -4.64 -0.01 11.28
C ASN A 61 -5.93 -0.48 11.97
N GLU A 62 -6.03 -1.78 12.22
CA GLU A 62 -7.19 -2.38 12.85
C GLU A 62 -7.46 -1.80 14.24
N GLU A 63 -6.42 -1.56 15.03
CA GLU A 63 -6.56 -0.92 16.34
C GLU A 63 -7.17 0.46 16.24
N TRP A 64 -6.85 1.21 15.20
CA TRP A 64 -7.44 2.52 15.00
C TRP A 64 -8.93 2.42 14.72
N ILE A 65 -9.36 1.53 13.85
CA ILE A 65 -10.79 1.38 13.55
C ILE A 65 -11.56 0.88 14.78
N LEU A 66 -11.05 -0.16 15.43
CA LEU A 66 -11.77 -0.80 16.52
C LEU A 66 -11.77 -0.01 17.81
N ASN A 67 -10.64 0.59 18.15
CA ASN A 67 -10.44 1.20 19.46
C ASN A 67 -10.01 2.67 19.44
N GLY A 68 -9.72 3.19 18.26
CA GLY A 68 -9.25 4.57 18.12
C GLY A 68 -7.80 4.78 18.54
N ASN A 69 -7.03 3.69 18.66
CA ASN A 69 -5.64 3.75 19.10
C ASN A 69 -4.68 3.70 17.92
N GLY A 70 -3.60 4.45 18.03
CA GLY A 70 -2.54 4.44 17.05
C GLY A 70 -2.87 5.22 15.78
N PRO A 71 -1.99 5.18 14.78
CA PRO A 71 -2.23 5.88 13.52
C PRO A 71 -3.32 5.20 12.71
N MET A 72 -3.99 5.98 11.86
CA MET A 72 -5.07 5.49 10.99
C MET A 72 -4.58 4.42 10.02
N TYR A 73 -3.45 4.65 9.38
CA TYR A 73 -2.86 3.70 8.46
C TYR A 73 -1.79 2.87 9.15
N LYS A 74 -1.70 1.61 8.74
CA LYS A 74 -0.58 0.78 9.19
C LYS A 74 0.69 1.52 8.83
N GLU A 75 1.62 1.57 9.77
CA GLU A 75 2.95 1.99 9.40
C GLU A 75 3.38 1.04 8.30
N SER A 76 3.65 1.61 7.12
CA SER A 76 4.35 0.84 6.11
C SER A 76 5.55 0.26 6.84
N GLU A 77 5.67 -1.07 6.87
CA GLU A 77 6.90 -1.66 7.32
C GLU A 77 7.97 -0.86 6.61
N ASP A 78 8.78 -0.15 7.36
CA ASP A 78 9.85 0.64 6.77
C ASP A 78 10.54 -0.27 5.77
N PHE A 79 10.55 0.14 4.52
CA PHE A 79 11.24 -0.62 3.50
C PHE A 79 12.67 -0.85 3.99
N SER A 80 12.98 -2.08 4.34
CA SER A 80 14.33 -2.45 4.72
C SER A 80 14.99 -3.09 3.51
N LEU A 81 16.04 -2.44 3.03
CA LEU A 81 16.82 -2.96 1.92
C LEU A 81 17.47 -4.28 2.30
N ASP A 82 17.87 -4.41 3.55
CA ASP A 82 18.46 -5.65 4.05
C ASP A 82 17.48 -6.81 4.00
N ARG A 83 16.23 -6.55 4.41
CA ARG A 83 15.18 -7.58 4.37
C ARG A 83 14.81 -7.93 2.93
N PHE A 84 14.69 -6.92 2.08
CA PHE A 84 14.42 -7.12 0.66
C PHE A 84 15.50 -8.00 0.03
N ALA A 85 16.77 -7.70 0.31
CA ALA A 85 17.90 -8.46 -0.19
C ALA A 85 17.86 -9.91 0.29
N HIS A 86 17.55 -10.12 1.56
CA HIS A 86 17.42 -11.46 2.13
C HIS A 86 16.31 -12.25 1.45
N ASP A 87 15.13 -11.63 1.29
CA ASP A 87 13.96 -12.28 0.70
C ASP A 87 14.16 -12.66 -0.76
N HIS A 88 15.01 -11.91 -1.47
CA HIS A 88 15.29 -12.14 -2.90
C HIS A 88 16.60 -12.87 -3.15
N GLY A 89 17.24 -13.36 -2.09
CA GLY A 89 18.48 -14.13 -2.23
C GLY A 89 19.66 -13.33 -2.78
N MET A 90 19.71 -12.03 -2.51
CA MET A 90 20.78 -11.17 -2.96
C MET A 90 22.06 -11.45 -2.20
N THR A 91 23.20 -11.37 -2.91
CA THR A 91 24.51 -11.51 -2.26
C THR A 91 24.88 -10.21 -1.54
N PRO A 92 25.83 -10.28 -0.56
CA PRO A 92 26.27 -9.07 0.13
C PRO A 92 26.82 -8.00 -0.80
N ILE A 93 27.52 -8.37 -1.87
CA ILE A 93 28.05 -7.40 -2.82
C ILE A 93 26.92 -6.71 -3.59
N GLU A 94 25.87 -7.44 -3.96
CA GLU A 94 24.71 -6.86 -4.62
C GLU A 94 24.03 -5.84 -3.72
N LEU A 95 23.88 -6.16 -2.44
CA LEU A 95 23.29 -5.26 -1.47
C LEU A 95 24.14 -3.99 -1.31
N ASP A 96 25.46 -4.14 -1.24
CA ASP A 96 26.38 -3.01 -1.13
C ASP A 96 26.32 -2.12 -2.36
N ILE A 97 26.19 -2.69 -3.54
CA ILE A 97 26.04 -1.94 -4.79
C ILE A 97 24.77 -1.09 -4.73
N MET A 98 23.65 -1.68 -4.30
CA MET A 98 22.40 -0.95 -4.19
C MET A 98 22.48 0.19 -3.17
N LYS A 99 23.07 -0.08 -2.01
CA LYS A 99 23.25 0.96 -0.99
C LYS A 99 24.12 2.10 -1.50
N THR A 100 25.19 1.77 -2.16
CA THR A 100 26.10 2.77 -2.75
C THR A 100 25.39 3.62 -3.79
N TYR A 101 24.56 2.98 -4.63
CA TYR A 101 23.78 3.68 -5.61
C TYR A 101 22.85 4.72 -4.98
N PHE A 102 22.15 4.36 -3.91
CA PHE A 102 21.24 5.27 -3.23
C PHE A 102 21.96 6.40 -2.51
N GLU A 103 23.22 6.22 -2.17
CA GLU A 103 24.06 7.26 -1.55
C GLU A 103 24.61 8.27 -2.54
N LEU A 104 24.53 7.96 -3.83
CA LEU A 104 25.04 8.85 -4.86
C LEU A 104 24.20 10.13 -4.96
N ASP A 105 24.85 11.21 -5.30
CA ASP A 105 24.19 12.45 -5.63
C ASP A 105 23.18 12.23 -6.78
N PRO A 106 21.99 12.84 -6.74
CA PRO A 106 20.99 12.67 -7.79
C PRO A 106 21.52 12.92 -9.21
N ALA A 107 22.42 13.88 -9.38
CA ALA A 107 23.03 14.16 -10.69
C ALA A 107 23.86 12.96 -11.15
N ILE A 108 24.62 12.37 -10.26
CA ILE A 108 25.45 11.21 -10.57
C ILE A 108 24.57 9.99 -10.86
N ARG A 109 23.51 9.79 -10.08
CA ARG A 109 22.56 8.69 -10.34
C ARG A 109 21.94 8.81 -11.73
N LYS A 110 21.62 10.02 -12.15
CA LYS A 110 21.09 10.25 -13.50
C LYS A 110 22.09 9.83 -14.56
N THR A 111 23.36 10.18 -14.39
CA THR A 111 24.42 9.79 -15.31
C THR A 111 24.56 8.28 -15.40
N VAL A 112 24.53 7.60 -14.25
CA VAL A 112 24.60 6.14 -14.18
C VAL A 112 23.40 5.51 -14.92
N ILE A 113 22.22 6.02 -14.70
CA ILE A 113 21.00 5.50 -15.36
C ILE A 113 21.08 5.70 -16.87
N GLU A 114 21.56 6.85 -17.32
CA GLU A 114 21.74 7.10 -18.76
C GLU A 114 22.72 6.10 -19.39
N HIS A 115 23.79 5.81 -18.68
CA HIS A 115 24.76 4.81 -19.13
C HIS A 115 24.13 3.44 -19.26
N PHE A 116 23.37 3.01 -18.25
CA PHE A 116 22.66 1.73 -18.29
C PHE A 116 21.61 1.67 -19.38
N LYS A 117 20.90 2.77 -19.60
CA LYS A 117 19.90 2.83 -20.68
C LYS A 117 20.55 2.55 -22.03
N CYS A 118 21.68 3.18 -22.31
CA CYS A 118 22.42 2.94 -23.54
C CYS A 118 22.77 1.47 -23.71
N LYS A 119 23.35 0.87 -22.68
CA LYS A 119 23.77 -0.52 -22.71
C LYS A 119 22.59 -1.49 -22.86
N LEU A 120 21.57 -1.29 -22.04
CA LEU A 120 20.39 -2.17 -22.04
C LEU A 120 19.60 -2.03 -23.34
N TYR A 121 19.50 -0.83 -23.86
CA TYR A 121 18.79 -0.60 -25.11
C TYR A 121 19.48 -1.31 -26.28
N ILE A 122 20.80 -1.20 -26.34
CA ILE A 122 21.59 -1.87 -27.36
C ILE A 122 21.42 -3.38 -27.28
N ASN A 123 21.45 -3.94 -26.09
CA ASN A 123 21.39 -5.38 -25.90
C ASN A 123 19.96 -5.93 -26.01
N ALA A 124 18.98 -5.16 -25.61
CA ALA A 124 17.60 -5.64 -25.58
C ALA A 124 16.88 -5.53 -26.92
N THR A 125 17.26 -4.57 -27.77
CA THR A 125 16.54 -4.31 -29.01
C THR A 125 17.47 -4.08 -30.20
N PRO A 126 18.40 -4.99 -30.48
CA PRO A 126 19.35 -4.77 -31.58
C PRO A 126 18.68 -4.62 -32.95
N GLU A 127 17.60 -5.34 -33.20
CA GLU A 127 16.87 -5.29 -34.45
C GLU A 127 16.13 -3.99 -34.68
N LYS A 128 15.84 -3.23 -33.62
CA LYS A 128 15.14 -1.96 -33.75
C LYS A 128 16.03 -0.82 -34.20
N LYS A 129 17.31 -1.06 -34.33
CA LYS A 129 18.26 -0.02 -34.71
C LYS A 129 18.36 0.19 -36.21
N ARG A 130 17.67 -0.61 -36.93
CA ARG A 130 17.63 -0.47 -38.37
C ARG A 130 16.65 0.57 -38.83
#